data_9035c5e7305bd6490ef5d827365dc916
#
_entry.id   9035c5e7305bd6490ef5d827365dc916
#
_cell.length_a   1.000
_cell.length_b   1.000
_cell.length_c   1.000
_cell.angle_alpha   90.00
_cell.angle_beta   90.00
_cell.angle_gamma   90.00
#
_symmetry.space_group_name_H-M   'P 1'
#
loop_
_entity.id
_entity.type
_entity.pdbx_description
1 polymer ?
#
loop_
_entity_poly.entity_id
_entity_poly.type
_entity_poly.pdbx_seq_one_letter_code
_entity_poly.pdbx_strand_id
1 'polypeptide(L)' 'LLALQSLSAELERGGLDEAALRLLEQGLPEAQNEMRAVRQAVDDFEFAQALEHLRAVRQLLSRETAE' A
#
# COMPACT_ATOMS: atom_id res chain seq x y z
N LEU A 1 4.32 -7.71 6.01
CA LEU A 1 4.21 -6.55 6.89
C LEU A 1 2.80 -6.37 7.41
N LEU A 2 2.69 -6.15 8.70
CA LEU A 2 1.37 -5.93 9.31
C LEU A 2 0.69 -4.66 8.79
N ALA A 3 1.47 -3.61 8.57
CA ALA A 3 0.92 -2.35 8.07
C ALA A 3 0.31 -2.54 6.67
N LEU A 4 0.98 -3.32 5.83
CA LEU A 4 0.48 -3.60 4.48
C LEU A 4 -0.83 -4.39 4.53
N GLN A 5 -0.90 -5.39 5.40
CA GLN A 5 -2.11 -6.17 5.58
C GLN A 5 -3.26 -5.33 6.14
N SER A 6 -2.97 -4.50 7.14
CA SER A 6 -3.97 -3.62 7.73
C SER A 6 -4.54 -2.67 6.71
N LEU A 7 -3.67 -2.03 5.93
CA LEU A 7 -4.13 -1.08 4.91
C LEU A 7 -4.95 -1.78 3.84
N SER A 8 -4.48 -2.94 3.37
CA SER A 8 -5.22 -3.70 2.37
C SER A 8 -6.60 -4.08 2.86
N ALA A 9 -6.70 -4.57 4.09
CA ALA A 9 -7.97 -4.96 4.67
C ALA A 9 -8.94 -3.78 4.77
N GLU A 10 -8.43 -2.63 5.20
CA GLU A 10 -9.26 -1.44 5.30
C GLU A 10 -9.74 -0.96 3.93
N LEU A 11 -8.88 -0.98 2.94
CA LEU A 11 -9.27 -0.58 1.58
C LEU A 11 -10.30 -1.52 0.99
N GLU A 12 -10.22 -2.81 1.30
CA GLU A 12 -11.22 -3.78 0.85
C GLU A 12 -12.60 -3.49 1.42
N ARG A 13 -12.64 -2.91 2.61
CA ARG A 13 -13.90 -2.50 3.25
C ARG A 13 -14.39 -1.15 2.76
N GLY A 14 -13.59 -0.46 1.97
CA GLY A 14 -13.89 0.90 1.56
C GLY A 14 -13.47 1.95 2.58
N GLY A 15 -12.61 1.57 3.54
CA GLY A 15 -12.07 2.48 4.52
C GLY A 15 -10.61 2.81 4.25
N LEU A 16 -10.00 3.56 5.15
CA LEU A 16 -8.61 3.97 5.03
C LEU A 16 -7.92 3.91 6.39
N ASP A 17 -6.79 3.22 6.43
CA ASP A 17 -5.92 3.21 7.61
C ASP A 17 -4.75 4.15 7.33
N GLU A 18 -4.91 5.41 7.70
CA GLU A 18 -3.88 6.43 7.45
C GLU A 18 -2.58 6.14 8.16
N ALA A 19 -2.65 5.61 9.37
CA ALA A 19 -1.44 5.28 10.11
C ALA A 19 -0.62 4.23 9.38
N ALA A 20 -1.28 3.18 8.87
CA ALA A 20 -0.60 2.15 8.10
C ALA A 20 -0.02 2.72 6.80
N LEU A 21 -0.78 3.59 6.14
CA LEU A 21 -0.31 4.23 4.91
C LEU A 21 0.95 5.04 5.17
N ARG A 22 0.99 5.81 6.23
CA ARG A 22 2.18 6.58 6.61
C ARG A 22 3.37 5.69 6.91
N LEU A 23 3.14 4.63 7.66
CA LEU A 23 4.21 3.70 7.99
C LEU A 23 4.83 3.12 6.73
N LEU A 24 4.01 2.75 5.78
CA LEU A 24 4.49 2.21 4.50
C LEU A 24 5.25 3.26 3.70
N GLU A 25 4.73 4.48 3.65
CA GLU A 25 5.39 5.56 2.92
C GLU A 25 6.78 5.86 3.49
N GLN A 26 6.92 5.84 4.80
CA GLN A 26 8.17 6.14 5.46
C GLN A 26 9.13 4.96 5.49
N GLY A 27 8.59 3.76 5.58
CA GLY A 27 9.39 2.58 5.77
C GLY A 27 9.83 1.86 4.50
N LEU A 28 9.34 2.28 3.34
CA LEU A 28 9.60 1.59 2.07
C LEU A 28 10.10 2.56 1.01
N PRO A 29 11.35 3.03 1.12
CA PRO A 29 11.88 3.98 0.13
C PRO A 29 11.93 3.40 -1.28
N GLU A 30 12.06 2.08 -1.40
CA GLU A 30 12.11 1.41 -2.69
C GLU A 30 10.76 1.40 -3.40
N ALA A 31 9.69 1.52 -2.63
CA ALA A 31 8.33 1.49 -3.16
C ALA A 31 7.67 2.86 -3.11
N GLN A 32 8.45 3.93 -3.04
CA GLN A 32 7.89 5.27 -2.94
C GLN A 32 6.96 5.63 -4.09
N ASN A 33 7.34 5.26 -5.31
CA ASN A 33 6.51 5.54 -6.48
C ASN A 33 5.17 4.83 -6.37
N GLU A 34 5.19 3.57 -5.95
CA GLU A 34 3.96 2.80 -5.77
C GLU A 34 3.12 3.36 -4.64
N MET A 35 3.75 3.77 -3.55
CA MET A 35 3.03 4.35 -2.41
C MET A 35 2.41 5.69 -2.77
N ARG A 36 3.05 6.48 -3.61
CA ARG A 36 2.46 7.71 -4.15
C ARG A 36 1.21 7.41 -4.93
N ALA A 37 1.27 6.39 -5.77
CA ALA A 37 0.12 5.97 -6.57
C ALA A 37 -1.02 5.51 -5.65
N VAL A 38 -0.70 4.79 -4.58
CA VAL A 38 -1.70 4.38 -3.60
C VAL A 38 -2.37 5.59 -2.98
N ARG A 39 -1.58 6.56 -2.53
CA ARG A 39 -2.13 7.77 -1.91
C ARG A 39 -3.01 8.54 -2.90
N GLN A 40 -2.57 8.67 -4.14
CA GLN A 40 -3.34 9.34 -5.17
C GLN A 40 -4.68 8.64 -5.40
N ALA A 41 -4.66 7.32 -5.50
CA ALA A 41 -5.87 6.55 -5.71
C ALA A 41 -6.83 6.70 -4.52
N VAL A 42 -6.29 6.69 -3.30
CA VAL A 42 -7.12 6.90 -2.10
C VAL A 42 -7.73 8.30 -2.09
N ASP A 43 -6.96 9.31 -2.47
CA ASP A 43 -7.46 10.68 -2.53
C ASP A 43 -8.59 10.83 -3.55
N ASP A 44 -8.54 10.03 -4.60
CA ASP A 44 -9.57 10.02 -5.65
C ASP A 44 -10.70 9.03 -5.35
N PHE A 45 -10.68 8.40 -4.19
CA PHE A 45 -11.64 7.37 -3.79
C PHE A 45 -11.63 6.15 -4.71
N GLU A 46 -10.51 5.90 -5.36
CA GLU A 46 -10.35 4.74 -6.23
C GLU A 46 -9.66 3.60 -5.47
N PHE A 47 -10.37 3.02 -4.52
CA PHE A 47 -9.81 2.02 -3.62
C PHE A 47 -9.38 0.75 -4.34
N ALA A 48 -10.07 0.37 -5.41
CA ALA A 48 -9.68 -0.80 -6.19
C ALA A 48 -8.28 -0.60 -6.80
N GLN A 49 -8.01 0.59 -7.33
CA GLN A 49 -6.69 0.90 -7.88
C GLN A 49 -5.64 0.96 -6.78
N ALA A 50 -6.01 1.52 -5.62
CA ALA A 50 -5.09 1.55 -4.49
C ALA A 50 -4.68 0.14 -4.09
N LEU A 51 -5.62 -0.79 -4.07
CA LEU A 51 -5.34 -2.19 -3.77
C LEU A 51 -4.41 -2.82 -4.79
N GLU A 52 -4.59 -2.50 -6.06
CA GLU A 52 -3.70 -3.02 -7.11
C GLU A 52 -2.27 -2.54 -6.91
N HIS A 53 -2.10 -1.27 -6.56
CA HIS A 53 -0.77 -0.73 -6.28
C HIS A 53 -0.17 -1.38 -5.03
N LEU A 54 -0.98 -1.65 -4.02
CA LEU A 54 -0.51 -2.36 -2.83
C LEU A 54 -0.05 -3.77 -3.14
N ARG A 55 -0.73 -4.44 -4.08
CA ARG A 55 -0.28 -5.75 -4.53
C ARG A 55 1.08 -5.68 -5.18
N ALA A 56 1.33 -4.64 -5.97
CA ALA A 56 2.64 -4.42 -6.57
C ALA A 56 3.71 -4.21 -5.49
N VAL A 57 3.40 -3.43 -4.46
CA VAL A 57 4.31 -3.24 -3.33
C VAL A 57 4.61 -4.57 -2.66
N ARG A 58 3.59 -5.37 -2.43
CA ARG A 58 3.75 -6.68 -1.81
C ARG A 58 4.65 -7.59 -2.62
N GLN A 59 4.51 -7.56 -3.94
CA GLN A 59 5.35 -8.35 -4.83
C GLN A 59 6.81 -7.89 -4.78
N LEU A 60 7.04 -6.59 -4.73
CA LEU A 60 8.37 -6.05 -4.59
C LEU A 60 9.03 -6.54 -3.31
N LEU A 61 8.30 -6.50 -2.20
CA LEU A 61 8.81 -6.96 -0.92
C LEU A 61 9.08 -8.47 -0.95
N SER A 62 8.20 -9.22 -1.58
CA SER A 62 8.40 -10.67 -1.70
C SER A 62 9.64 -11.01 -2.50
N ARG A 63 9.93 -10.24 -3.53
CA ARG A 63 11.13 -10.46 -4.33
C ARG A 63 12.39 -10.28 -3.51
N GLU A 64 12.42 -9.28 -2.66
CA GLU A 64 13.58 -9.02 -1.83
C GLU A 64 13.77 -10.05 -0.75
N THR A 65 12.67 -10.58 -0.22
CA THR A 65 12.74 -11.58 0.84
C THR A 65 12.84 -13.00 0.31
N ALA A 66 12.58 -13.24 -0.95
CA ALA A 66 12.61 -14.55 -1.56
C ALA A 66 14.05 -15.06 -1.79
N GLU A 67 15.01 -14.25 -1.53
CA GLU A 67 16.41 -14.64 -1.58
C GLU A 67 16.75 -15.53 -0.38
#